data_11dd13ab610d071149f2cf617a644172
#
_entry.id   11dd13ab610d071149f2cf617a644172
#
_cell.length_a   1.000
_cell.length_b   1.000
_cell.length_c   1.000
_cell.angle_alpha   90.00
_cell.angle_beta   90.00
_cell.angle_gamma   90.00
#
_symmetry.space_group_name_H-M   'P 1'
#
loop_
_entity.id
_entity.type
_entity.pdbx_description
1 polymer ?
#
loop_
_entity_poly.entity_id
_entity_poly.type
_entity_poly.pdbx_seq_one_letter_code
_entity_poly.pdbx_strand_id
1 'polypeptide(L)'
;MARSEPRPLSGKVVAITGAARGIGLATARACAARGMKVAIGDLDLGEAQRAAESVPGAVALALDVTDRQSFEAYLDAAEAQLGPVDVLVNNAGIMQLGPFVDEDEATAIRQVDINVHGVLHGMKLVLPRFKARGAGHLVNIASMAGKTGIPGGATYSGTKFFVYGVSEAVRGELLDTAIEVSCVMPVPVNTELAAGLQRGRGSTFVEPEDVAAEIVSVLEHPRFDVPVPRSIGRLVQVTGVLPRGAREAIGRAFKADKVLAGADSNARRAYELRAAHSEPGLEPGKQAKQLSDGSSD
;
A
#
# COMPACT_ATOMS: atom_id res chain seq x y z
N MET A 1 -30.72 5.65 -3.97
CA MET A 1 -30.33 5.35 -2.58
C MET A 1 -29.84 6.65 -1.97
N ALA A 2 -30.43 7.11 -0.86
CA ALA A 2 -29.95 8.28 -0.12
C ALA A 2 -28.49 8.02 0.30
N ARG A 3 -27.61 8.99 0.10
CA ARG A 3 -26.26 8.89 0.64
C ARG A 3 -26.37 8.88 2.16
N SER A 4 -25.86 7.82 2.79
CA SER A 4 -25.71 7.81 4.25
C SER A 4 -24.86 9.01 4.69
N GLU A 5 -25.17 9.59 5.84
CA GLU A 5 -24.34 10.65 6.40
C GLU A 5 -22.88 10.17 6.58
N PRO A 6 -21.90 11.03 6.31
CA PRO A 6 -20.49 10.65 6.46
C PRO A 6 -20.18 10.35 7.93
N ARG A 7 -19.41 9.29 8.19
CA ARG A 7 -18.93 8.99 9.53
C ARG A 7 -17.96 10.08 10.00
N PRO A 8 -18.07 10.55 11.25
CA PRO A 8 -17.14 11.54 11.78
C PRO A 8 -15.73 10.94 11.94
N LEU A 9 -14.72 11.63 11.42
CA LEU A 9 -13.32 11.21 11.50
C LEU A 9 -12.54 12.01 12.57
N SER A 10 -13.01 13.18 12.95
CA SER A 10 -12.32 14.04 13.91
C SER A 10 -12.10 13.32 15.26
N GLY A 11 -10.88 13.40 15.77
CA GLY A 11 -10.46 12.77 17.02
C GLY A 11 -10.13 11.27 16.90
N LYS A 12 -10.45 10.61 15.78
CA LYS A 12 -10.11 9.21 15.52
C LYS A 12 -8.62 9.04 15.30
N VAL A 13 -8.08 7.88 15.70
CA VAL A 13 -6.67 7.52 15.53
C VAL A 13 -6.49 6.64 14.29
N VAL A 14 -5.61 7.04 13.39
CA VAL A 14 -5.21 6.24 12.23
C VAL A 14 -3.73 5.88 12.31
N ALA A 15 -3.44 4.59 12.20
CA ALA A 15 -2.09 4.03 12.07
C ALA A 15 -1.85 3.70 10.58
N ILE A 16 -0.73 4.19 10.01
CA ILE A 16 -0.43 4.04 8.58
C ILE A 16 0.97 3.47 8.43
N THR A 17 1.11 2.34 7.74
CA THR A 17 2.41 1.71 7.47
C THR A 17 3.04 2.23 6.18
N GLY A 18 4.37 2.38 6.13
CA GLY A 18 5.08 2.93 4.97
C GLY A 18 4.66 4.38 4.69
N ALA A 19 4.53 5.19 5.75
CA ALA A 19 3.89 6.50 5.65
C ALA A 19 4.87 7.68 5.61
N ALA A 20 6.18 7.43 5.52
CA ALA A 20 7.17 8.49 5.37
C ALA A 20 7.11 9.19 3.99
N ARG A 21 6.54 8.54 2.97
CA ARG A 21 6.48 9.05 1.59
C ARG A 21 5.26 8.55 0.80
N GLY A 22 5.12 9.04 -0.43
CA GLY A 22 4.14 8.56 -1.42
C GLY A 22 2.70 8.54 -0.93
N ILE A 23 1.99 7.44 -1.19
CA ILE A 23 0.58 7.27 -0.84
C ILE A 23 0.37 7.39 0.68
N GLY A 24 1.27 6.78 1.48
CA GLY A 24 1.17 6.80 2.94
C GLY A 24 1.23 8.20 3.50
N LEU A 25 2.18 9.04 3.06
CA LEU A 25 2.30 10.43 3.49
C LEU A 25 1.12 11.29 3.02
N ALA A 26 0.67 11.13 1.77
CA ALA A 26 -0.52 11.83 1.28
C ALA A 26 -1.76 11.45 2.10
N THR A 27 -1.90 10.16 2.47
CA THR A 27 -2.98 9.67 3.34
C THR A 27 -2.88 10.27 4.74
N ALA A 28 -1.68 10.33 5.32
CA ALA A 28 -1.45 10.95 6.62
C ALA A 28 -1.92 12.41 6.65
N ARG A 29 -1.54 13.19 5.63
CA ARG A 29 -1.96 14.59 5.46
C ARG A 29 -3.48 14.72 5.30
N ALA A 30 -4.08 13.88 4.46
CA ALA A 30 -5.52 13.90 4.21
C ALA A 30 -6.33 13.53 5.47
N CYS A 31 -5.88 12.55 6.26
CA CYS A 31 -6.50 12.18 7.52
C CYS A 31 -6.34 13.28 8.58
N ALA A 32 -5.15 13.87 8.72
CA ALA A 32 -4.92 14.99 9.64
C ALA A 32 -5.80 16.21 9.29
N ALA A 33 -5.98 16.50 8.00
CA ALA A 33 -6.89 17.56 7.53
C ALA A 33 -8.36 17.32 7.91
N ARG A 34 -8.74 16.07 8.25
CA ARG A 34 -10.07 15.70 8.78
C ARG A 34 -10.11 15.64 10.32
N GLY A 35 -9.05 16.11 10.99
CA GLY A 35 -8.94 16.14 12.45
C GLY A 35 -8.62 14.78 13.07
N MET A 36 -8.14 13.81 12.28
CA MET A 36 -7.64 12.54 12.81
C MET A 36 -6.26 12.72 13.46
N LYS A 37 -5.97 11.92 14.47
CA LYS A 37 -4.64 11.76 15.05
C LYS A 37 -3.91 10.68 14.24
N VAL A 38 -2.68 10.95 13.79
CA VAL A 38 -1.97 10.11 12.82
C VAL A 38 -0.71 9.50 13.42
N ALA A 39 -0.57 8.18 13.36
CA ALA A 39 0.69 7.48 13.61
C ALA A 39 1.33 7.12 12.26
N ILE A 40 2.49 7.70 11.98
CA ILE A 40 3.32 7.43 10.79
C ILE A 40 4.30 6.34 11.15
N GLY A 41 4.09 5.12 10.61
CA GLY A 41 5.00 3.99 10.75
C GLY A 41 5.84 3.81 9.50
N ASP A 42 7.16 3.78 9.65
CA ASP A 42 8.07 3.51 8.53
C ASP A 42 9.35 2.81 9.03
N LEU A 43 10.01 2.07 8.14
CA LEU A 43 11.29 1.46 8.42
C LEU A 43 12.38 2.52 8.62
N ASP A 44 12.31 3.59 7.83
CA ASP A 44 13.17 4.76 7.94
C ASP A 44 12.56 5.78 8.93
N LEU A 45 12.93 5.62 10.21
CA LEU A 45 12.43 6.50 11.27
C LEU A 45 12.80 7.98 11.02
N GLY A 46 13.96 8.26 10.43
CA GLY A 46 14.38 9.64 10.14
C GLY A 46 13.48 10.30 9.09
N GLU A 47 13.11 9.56 8.03
CA GLU A 47 12.12 10.03 7.05
C GLU A 47 10.71 10.15 7.66
N ALA A 48 10.32 9.20 8.52
CA ALA A 48 9.04 9.27 9.22
C ALA A 48 8.94 10.51 10.11
N GLN A 49 10.01 10.89 10.80
CA GLN A 49 10.09 12.10 11.61
C GLN A 49 9.94 13.36 10.75
N ARG A 50 10.68 13.46 9.65
CA ARG A 50 10.53 14.57 8.68
C ARG A 50 9.11 14.65 8.11
N ALA A 51 8.51 13.50 7.82
CA ALA A 51 7.12 13.43 7.35
C ALA A 51 6.15 13.96 8.42
N ALA A 52 6.33 13.55 9.68
CA ALA A 52 5.48 13.97 10.80
C ALA A 52 5.54 15.50 11.04
N GLU A 53 6.69 16.15 10.85
CA GLU A 53 6.81 17.61 10.92
C GLU A 53 5.87 18.32 9.94
N SER A 54 5.55 17.69 8.81
CA SER A 54 4.66 18.22 7.79
C SER A 54 3.18 17.87 8.00
N VAL A 55 2.85 17.08 9.04
CA VAL A 55 1.49 16.57 9.31
C VAL A 55 1.08 16.99 10.72
N PRO A 56 0.15 17.94 10.89
CA PRO A 56 -0.24 18.46 12.20
C PRO A 56 -0.70 17.34 13.15
N GLY A 57 -0.08 17.26 14.33
CA GLY A 57 -0.44 16.30 15.38
C GLY A 57 -0.08 14.85 15.08
N ALA A 58 0.74 14.58 14.07
CA ALA A 58 1.23 13.24 13.80
C ALA A 58 2.41 12.86 14.70
N VAL A 59 2.51 11.56 14.98
CA VAL A 59 3.68 10.95 15.64
C VAL A 59 4.40 10.03 14.65
N ALA A 60 5.74 10.03 14.69
CA ALA A 60 6.57 9.14 13.90
C ALA A 60 7.09 7.99 14.75
N LEU A 61 6.95 6.77 14.26
CA LEU A 61 7.30 5.53 14.96
C LEU A 61 8.06 4.59 14.01
N ALA A 62 9.09 3.94 14.52
CA ALA A 62 9.80 2.91 13.76
C ALA A 62 8.90 1.71 13.52
N LEU A 63 8.94 1.16 12.30
CA LEU A 63 8.14 0.00 11.94
C LEU A 63 8.80 -0.81 10.82
N ASP A 64 9.25 -2.01 11.14
CA ASP A 64 9.48 -3.06 10.16
C ASP A 64 8.22 -3.94 10.06
N VAL A 65 7.50 -3.87 8.94
CA VAL A 65 6.27 -4.65 8.75
C VAL A 65 6.54 -6.15 8.61
N THR A 66 7.79 -6.55 8.31
CA THR A 66 8.19 -7.96 8.17
C THR A 66 8.43 -8.62 9.54
N ASP A 67 8.69 -7.81 10.56
CA ASP A 67 8.83 -8.26 11.95
C ASP A 67 7.52 -8.03 12.73
N ARG A 68 6.93 -9.15 13.16
CA ARG A 68 5.69 -9.11 13.94
C ARG A 68 5.83 -8.36 15.27
N GLN A 69 6.99 -8.46 15.94
CA GLN A 69 7.23 -7.77 17.22
C GLN A 69 7.38 -6.27 17.01
N SER A 70 8.08 -5.85 15.95
CA SER A 70 8.15 -4.44 15.54
C SER A 70 6.76 -3.87 15.26
N PHE A 71 5.91 -4.63 14.55
CA PHE A 71 4.55 -4.18 14.26
C PHE A 71 3.68 -4.04 15.53
N GLU A 72 3.79 -5.00 16.46
CA GLU A 72 3.08 -4.94 17.74
C GLU A 72 3.52 -3.72 18.56
N ALA A 73 4.84 -3.50 18.69
CA ALA A 73 5.41 -2.34 19.36
C ALA A 73 4.97 -1.01 18.73
N TYR A 74 4.89 -0.95 17.40
CA TYR A 74 4.36 0.21 16.68
C TYR A 74 2.91 0.53 17.08
N LEU A 75 2.03 -0.47 17.08
CA LEU A 75 0.62 -0.27 17.45
C LEU A 75 0.49 0.13 18.92
N ASP A 76 1.26 -0.50 19.82
CA ASP A 76 1.24 -0.17 21.25
C ASP A 76 1.72 1.26 21.51
N ALA A 77 2.79 1.68 20.83
CA ALA A 77 3.30 3.05 20.94
C ALA A 77 2.32 4.08 20.37
N ALA A 78 1.65 3.75 19.26
CA ALA A 78 0.61 4.58 18.69
C ALA A 78 -0.57 4.75 19.65
N GLU A 79 -1.04 3.66 20.26
CA GLU A 79 -2.13 3.69 21.22
C GLU A 79 -1.76 4.42 22.51
N ALA A 80 -0.53 4.29 22.99
CA ALA A 80 -0.05 5.00 24.17
C ALA A 80 0.01 6.53 23.99
N GLN A 81 0.36 7.00 22.77
CA GLN A 81 0.53 8.42 22.48
C GLN A 81 -0.75 9.11 22.00
N LEU A 82 -1.59 8.42 21.23
CA LEU A 82 -2.72 9.01 20.51
C LEU A 82 -4.08 8.54 21.03
N GLY A 83 -4.12 7.41 21.72
CA GLY A 83 -5.32 6.68 22.10
C GLY A 83 -5.58 5.48 21.19
N PRO A 84 -6.65 4.71 21.45
CA PRO A 84 -6.93 3.47 20.73
C PRO A 84 -6.97 3.65 19.21
N VAL A 85 -6.27 2.80 18.46
CA VAL A 85 -6.22 2.83 16.99
C VAL A 85 -7.60 2.50 16.41
N ASP A 86 -8.27 3.46 15.79
CA ASP A 86 -9.58 3.27 15.13
C ASP A 86 -9.44 2.74 13.70
N VAL A 87 -8.35 3.10 13.03
CA VAL A 87 -8.08 2.76 11.62
C VAL A 87 -6.66 2.25 11.47
N LEU A 88 -6.48 1.11 10.80
CA LEU A 88 -5.18 0.68 10.29
C LEU A 88 -5.17 0.74 8.77
N VAL A 89 -4.20 1.45 8.20
CA VAL A 89 -3.92 1.46 6.76
C VAL A 89 -2.65 0.65 6.50
N ASN A 90 -2.77 -0.58 6.03
CA ASN A 90 -1.67 -1.39 5.53
C ASN A 90 -1.27 -0.88 4.14
N ASN A 91 -0.34 0.07 4.11
CA ASN A 91 0.13 0.73 2.89
C ASN A 91 1.56 0.34 2.51
N ALA A 92 2.40 -0.04 3.46
CA ALA A 92 3.77 -0.47 3.17
C ALA A 92 3.81 -1.53 2.07
N GLY A 93 4.71 -1.35 1.11
CA GLY A 93 4.85 -2.27 -0.01
C GLY A 93 5.94 -1.86 -0.97
N ILE A 94 6.50 -2.85 -1.66
CA ILE A 94 7.51 -2.66 -2.72
C ILE A 94 7.04 -3.28 -4.03
N MET A 95 7.65 -2.86 -5.15
CA MET A 95 7.39 -3.39 -6.47
C MET A 95 8.70 -3.54 -7.23
N GLN A 96 9.20 -4.75 -7.31
CA GLN A 96 10.31 -5.11 -8.17
C GLN A 96 9.78 -5.55 -9.54
N LEU A 97 10.47 -5.18 -10.61
CA LEU A 97 10.03 -5.41 -11.98
C LEU A 97 11.13 -6.06 -12.81
N GLY A 98 10.72 -6.98 -13.67
CA GLY A 98 11.58 -7.67 -14.62
C GLY A 98 10.91 -8.89 -15.19
N PRO A 99 11.53 -9.58 -16.19
CA PRO A 99 11.07 -10.88 -16.63
C PRO A 99 11.12 -11.88 -15.46
N PHE A 100 10.07 -12.67 -15.30
CA PHE A 100 9.94 -13.60 -14.15
C PHE A 100 11.10 -14.59 -14.05
N VAL A 101 11.63 -15.01 -15.19
CA VAL A 101 12.74 -15.98 -15.25
C VAL A 101 14.09 -15.39 -14.80
N ASP A 102 14.20 -14.06 -14.81
CA ASP A 102 15.41 -13.33 -14.42
C ASP A 102 15.26 -12.66 -13.02
N GLU A 103 14.09 -12.85 -12.37
CA GLU A 103 13.83 -12.27 -11.03
C GLU A 103 14.74 -12.95 -10.00
N ASP A 104 15.51 -12.15 -9.26
CA ASP A 104 16.34 -12.64 -8.16
C ASP A 104 15.46 -13.20 -7.03
N GLU A 105 15.81 -14.38 -6.51
CA GLU A 105 15.03 -15.09 -5.49
C GLU A 105 14.92 -14.31 -4.18
N ALA A 106 16.00 -13.68 -3.72
CA ALA A 106 15.99 -12.88 -2.50
C ALA A 106 15.06 -11.67 -2.64
N THR A 107 15.06 -11.05 -3.81
CA THR A 107 14.16 -9.94 -4.17
C THR A 107 12.70 -10.39 -4.20
N ALA A 108 12.40 -11.55 -4.76
CA ALA A 108 11.05 -12.12 -4.78
C ALA A 108 10.56 -12.43 -3.35
N ILE A 109 11.40 -13.06 -2.51
CA ILE A 109 11.10 -13.35 -1.10
C ILE A 109 10.81 -12.05 -0.35
N ARG A 110 11.69 -11.04 -0.47
CA ARG A 110 11.50 -9.75 0.19
C ARG A 110 10.18 -9.07 -0.20
N GLN A 111 9.82 -9.18 -1.46
CA GLN A 111 8.56 -8.64 -1.96
C GLN A 111 7.34 -9.34 -1.32
N VAL A 112 7.42 -10.64 -1.11
CA VAL A 112 6.40 -11.43 -0.40
C VAL A 112 6.39 -11.05 1.08
N ASP A 113 7.54 -10.94 1.73
CA ASP A 113 7.63 -10.61 3.16
C ASP A 113 6.98 -9.25 3.46
N ILE A 114 7.28 -8.23 2.66
CA ILE A 114 6.72 -6.90 2.89
C ILE A 114 5.24 -6.85 2.48
N ASN A 115 4.90 -7.28 1.25
CA ASN A 115 3.57 -7.07 0.69
C ASN A 115 2.52 -8.06 1.20
N VAL A 116 2.94 -9.25 1.68
CA VAL A 116 2.05 -10.32 2.15
C VAL A 116 2.14 -10.48 3.67
N HIS A 117 3.32 -10.84 4.19
CA HIS A 117 3.47 -11.06 5.63
C HIS A 117 3.26 -9.78 6.42
N GLY A 118 3.74 -8.62 5.93
CA GLY A 118 3.49 -7.32 6.55
C GLY A 118 1.99 -7.01 6.68
N VAL A 119 1.20 -7.26 5.62
CA VAL A 119 -0.26 -7.09 5.67
C VAL A 119 -0.90 -8.07 6.66
N LEU A 120 -0.46 -9.35 6.66
CA LEU A 120 -0.97 -10.35 7.60
C LEU A 120 -0.67 -9.97 9.05
N HIS A 121 0.54 -9.47 9.36
CA HIS A 121 0.89 -9.01 10.71
C HIS A 121 -0.05 -7.88 11.15
N GLY A 122 -0.23 -6.86 10.31
CA GLY A 122 -1.14 -5.76 10.61
C GLY A 122 -2.56 -6.23 10.89
N MET A 123 -3.11 -7.09 10.02
CA MET A 123 -4.46 -7.65 10.19
C MET A 123 -4.59 -8.45 11.48
N LYS A 124 -3.66 -9.38 11.73
CA LYS A 124 -3.70 -10.27 12.90
C LYS A 124 -3.50 -9.53 14.23
N LEU A 125 -2.79 -8.41 14.23
CA LEU A 125 -2.55 -7.60 15.42
C LEU A 125 -3.66 -6.59 15.70
N VAL A 126 -4.26 -5.98 14.66
CA VAL A 126 -5.28 -4.94 14.85
C VAL A 126 -6.69 -5.50 15.02
N LEU A 127 -7.05 -6.59 14.32
CA LEU A 127 -8.41 -7.13 14.37
C LEU A 127 -8.85 -7.58 15.77
N PRO A 128 -8.00 -8.23 16.61
CA PRO A 128 -8.36 -8.50 18.01
C PRO A 128 -8.66 -7.22 18.80
N ARG A 129 -7.90 -6.13 18.57
CA ARG A 129 -8.12 -4.81 19.20
C ARG A 129 -9.47 -4.22 18.78
N PHE A 130 -9.79 -4.31 17.48
CA PHE A 130 -11.09 -3.87 16.95
C PHE A 130 -12.24 -4.70 17.50
N LYS A 131 -12.08 -6.03 17.57
CA LYS A 131 -13.10 -6.94 18.15
C LYS A 131 -13.36 -6.63 19.63
N ALA A 132 -12.31 -6.38 20.42
CA ALA A 132 -12.45 -6.03 21.85
C ALA A 132 -13.23 -4.74 22.07
N ARG A 133 -13.14 -3.77 21.12
CA ARG A 133 -13.88 -2.49 21.18
C ARG A 133 -15.20 -2.52 20.44
N GLY A 134 -15.47 -3.56 19.68
CA GLY A 134 -16.68 -3.68 18.85
C GLY A 134 -16.69 -2.76 17.62
N ALA A 135 -15.57 -2.10 17.26
CA ALA A 135 -15.51 -1.20 16.10
C ALA A 135 -14.07 -1.03 15.61
N GLY A 136 -13.91 -0.74 14.32
CA GLY A 136 -12.64 -0.42 13.69
C GLY A 136 -12.75 -0.42 12.16
N HIS A 137 -11.75 0.11 11.47
CA HIS A 137 -11.69 0.09 10.02
C HIS A 137 -10.31 -0.35 9.54
N LEU A 138 -10.23 -1.48 8.87
CA LEU A 138 -9.03 -1.97 8.21
C LEU A 138 -9.03 -1.55 6.75
N VAL A 139 -7.97 -0.87 6.31
CA VAL A 139 -7.77 -0.47 4.92
C VAL A 139 -6.49 -1.12 4.41
N ASN A 140 -6.60 -1.98 3.41
CA ASN A 140 -5.46 -2.62 2.76
C ASN A 140 -5.21 -2.03 1.38
N ILE A 141 -3.97 -1.61 1.11
CA ILE A 141 -3.58 -1.09 -0.20
C ILE A 141 -3.11 -2.24 -1.09
N ALA A 142 -4.01 -2.69 -1.95
CA ALA A 142 -3.72 -3.64 -3.02
C ALA A 142 -3.20 -2.91 -4.28
N SER A 143 -3.71 -3.25 -5.45
CA SER A 143 -3.43 -2.63 -6.76
C SER A 143 -4.45 -3.16 -7.76
N MET A 144 -4.62 -2.48 -8.89
CA MET A 144 -5.29 -3.09 -10.05
C MET A 144 -4.54 -4.32 -10.57
N ALA A 145 -3.23 -4.44 -10.30
CA ALA A 145 -2.45 -5.66 -10.50
C ALA A 145 -2.91 -6.84 -9.63
N GLY A 146 -3.71 -6.61 -8.59
CA GLY A 146 -4.40 -7.64 -7.80
C GLY A 146 -5.71 -8.16 -8.41
N LYS A 147 -6.14 -7.62 -9.54
CA LYS A 147 -7.30 -8.08 -10.33
C LYS A 147 -6.90 -8.67 -11.69
N THR A 148 -5.71 -8.32 -12.18
CA THR A 148 -5.16 -8.81 -13.46
C THR A 148 -3.65 -8.91 -13.34
N GLY A 149 -3.08 -10.10 -13.63
CA GLY A 149 -1.63 -10.27 -13.65
C GLY A 149 -1.01 -9.44 -14.78
N ILE A 150 0.07 -8.73 -14.47
CA ILE A 150 0.72 -7.83 -15.42
C ILE A 150 2.11 -8.36 -15.74
N PRO A 151 2.45 -8.60 -17.03
CA PRO A 151 3.78 -9.02 -17.44
C PRO A 151 4.87 -8.05 -16.94
N GLY A 152 6.01 -8.59 -16.52
CA GLY A 152 7.10 -7.82 -15.93
C GLY A 152 6.92 -7.49 -14.43
N GLY A 153 5.82 -7.94 -13.83
CA GLY A 153 5.54 -7.79 -12.39
C GLY A 153 4.78 -9.00 -11.85
N ALA A 154 5.26 -10.21 -12.16
CA ALA A 154 4.57 -11.44 -11.81
C ALA A 154 4.44 -11.64 -10.31
N THR A 155 5.54 -11.60 -9.57
CA THR A 155 5.57 -11.70 -8.10
C THR A 155 4.79 -10.57 -7.46
N TYR A 156 4.98 -9.33 -7.91
CA TYR A 156 4.19 -8.18 -7.44
C TYR A 156 2.69 -8.40 -7.63
N SER A 157 2.25 -8.80 -8.82
CA SER A 157 0.84 -9.10 -9.07
C SER A 157 0.34 -10.18 -8.13
N GLY A 158 1.08 -11.27 -7.95
CA GLY A 158 0.76 -12.35 -7.01
C GLY A 158 0.54 -11.83 -5.59
N THR A 159 1.42 -10.96 -5.09
CA THR A 159 1.26 -10.36 -3.75
C THR A 159 -0.01 -9.50 -3.65
N LYS A 160 -0.36 -8.75 -4.71
CA LYS A 160 -1.55 -7.89 -4.71
C LYS A 160 -2.86 -8.66 -4.88
N PHE A 161 -2.85 -9.80 -5.60
CA PHE A 161 -3.95 -10.77 -5.60
C PHE A 161 -4.17 -11.36 -4.20
N PHE A 162 -3.08 -11.71 -3.50
CA PHE A 162 -3.16 -12.18 -2.12
C PHE A 162 -3.84 -11.14 -1.22
N VAL A 163 -3.38 -9.87 -1.25
CA VAL A 163 -3.94 -8.80 -0.42
C VAL A 163 -5.43 -8.62 -0.69
N TYR A 164 -5.85 -8.67 -1.96
CA TYR A 164 -7.27 -8.59 -2.29
C TYR A 164 -8.05 -9.79 -1.72
N GLY A 165 -7.60 -11.01 -2.00
CA GLY A 165 -8.30 -12.23 -1.58
C GLY A 165 -8.42 -12.38 -0.07
N VAL A 166 -7.33 -12.10 0.70
CA VAL A 166 -7.39 -12.15 2.16
C VAL A 166 -8.29 -11.06 2.75
N SER A 167 -8.30 -9.86 2.13
CA SER A 167 -9.20 -8.78 2.56
C SER A 167 -10.68 -9.14 2.35
N GLU A 168 -10.99 -9.75 1.21
CA GLU A 168 -12.35 -10.21 0.88
C GLU A 168 -12.82 -11.30 1.84
N ALA A 169 -11.99 -12.30 2.11
CA ALA A 169 -12.30 -13.39 3.03
C ALA A 169 -12.54 -12.87 4.45
N VAL A 170 -11.63 -12.05 4.98
CA VAL A 170 -11.75 -11.48 6.33
C VAL A 170 -12.95 -10.55 6.44
N ARG A 171 -13.25 -9.76 5.39
CA ARG A 171 -14.49 -9.00 5.36
C ARG A 171 -15.73 -9.91 5.51
N GLY A 172 -15.73 -11.06 4.82
CA GLY A 172 -16.82 -12.06 4.95
C GLY A 172 -17.00 -12.55 6.38
N GLU A 173 -15.90 -12.76 7.11
CA GLU A 173 -15.92 -13.17 8.54
C GLU A 173 -16.45 -12.08 9.49
N LEU A 174 -16.49 -10.83 9.05
CA LEU A 174 -16.82 -9.65 9.87
C LEU A 174 -18.17 -9.01 9.51
N LEU A 175 -18.95 -9.59 8.59
CA LEU A 175 -20.21 -9.02 8.09
C LEU A 175 -21.21 -8.67 9.19
N ASP A 176 -21.26 -9.46 10.27
CA ASP A 176 -22.17 -9.25 11.39
C ASP A 176 -21.56 -8.41 12.52
N THR A 177 -20.52 -7.65 12.22
CA THR A 177 -19.81 -6.77 13.18
C THR A 177 -19.82 -5.32 12.69
N ALA A 178 -19.45 -4.38 13.57
CA ALA A 178 -19.21 -2.99 13.17
C ALA A 178 -17.75 -2.73 12.74
N ILE A 179 -17.00 -3.79 12.39
CA ILE A 179 -15.64 -3.68 11.88
C ILE A 179 -15.68 -3.67 10.35
N GLU A 180 -15.12 -2.62 9.77
CA GLU A 180 -15.09 -2.46 8.32
C GLU A 180 -13.76 -2.94 7.72
N VAL A 181 -13.83 -3.46 6.51
CA VAL A 181 -12.65 -3.80 5.71
C VAL A 181 -12.78 -3.20 4.32
N SER A 182 -11.77 -2.45 3.90
CA SER A 182 -11.70 -1.85 2.57
C SER A 182 -10.42 -2.23 1.87
N CYS A 183 -10.51 -2.53 0.57
CA CYS A 183 -9.38 -2.86 -0.28
C CYS A 183 -9.23 -1.79 -1.37
N VAL A 184 -8.19 -0.97 -1.25
CA VAL A 184 -7.91 0.12 -2.19
C VAL A 184 -7.03 -0.40 -3.30
N MET A 185 -7.43 -0.18 -4.55
CA MET A 185 -6.79 -0.74 -5.73
C MET A 185 -6.42 0.38 -6.72
N PRO A 186 -5.30 1.06 -6.51
CA PRO A 186 -4.85 2.08 -7.45
C PRO A 186 -4.30 1.48 -8.75
N VAL A 187 -4.41 2.24 -9.85
CA VAL A 187 -3.54 2.14 -11.03
C VAL A 187 -2.13 2.64 -10.65
N PRO A 188 -1.13 2.65 -11.56
CA PRO A 188 0.16 3.27 -11.24
C PRO A 188 0.01 4.69 -10.67
N VAL A 189 0.67 4.93 -9.54
CA VAL A 189 0.63 6.20 -8.80
C VAL A 189 1.97 6.90 -8.98
N ASN A 190 1.98 8.20 -9.21
CA ASN A 190 3.20 9.01 -9.36
C ASN A 190 4.00 9.08 -8.05
N THR A 191 4.73 8.02 -7.76
CA THR A 191 5.61 7.86 -6.60
C THR A 191 6.93 7.25 -7.06
N GLU A 192 7.91 7.16 -6.17
CA GLU A 192 9.18 6.47 -6.44
C GLU A 192 8.98 5.00 -6.86
N LEU A 193 7.94 4.33 -6.32
CA LEU A 193 7.58 2.97 -6.68
C LEU A 193 7.24 2.83 -8.17
N ALA A 194 6.69 3.88 -8.79
CA ALA A 194 6.37 3.92 -10.21
C ALA A 194 7.47 4.57 -11.09
N ALA A 195 8.65 4.85 -10.52
CA ALA A 195 9.77 5.39 -11.30
C ALA A 195 10.06 4.50 -12.51
N GLY A 196 10.36 5.12 -13.66
CA GLY A 196 10.69 4.40 -14.89
C GLY A 196 9.54 3.68 -15.59
N LEU A 197 8.33 3.68 -15.05
CA LEU A 197 7.18 3.10 -15.75
C LEU A 197 6.85 3.91 -17.00
N GLN A 198 6.58 3.21 -18.09
CA GLN A 198 6.25 3.88 -19.36
C GLN A 198 4.83 4.44 -19.34
N ARG A 199 4.70 5.70 -19.68
CA ARG A 199 3.41 6.36 -19.94
C ARG A 199 3.02 6.07 -21.40
N GLY A 200 2.31 4.96 -21.64
CA GLY A 200 1.77 4.62 -22.96
C GLY A 200 0.41 5.28 -23.23
N ARG A 201 -0.03 5.25 -24.51
CA ARG A 201 -1.42 5.60 -24.87
C ARG A 201 -2.38 4.67 -24.12
N GLY A 202 -3.20 5.24 -23.20
CA GLY A 202 -4.15 4.50 -22.39
C GLY A 202 -3.65 4.08 -21.00
N SER A 203 -2.40 4.36 -20.62
CA SER A 203 -1.97 4.22 -19.23
C SER A 203 -2.45 5.41 -18.41
N THR A 204 -3.27 5.14 -17.41
CA THR A 204 -3.72 6.16 -16.45
C THR A 204 -2.78 6.13 -15.26
N PHE A 205 -2.16 7.27 -14.95
CA PHE A 205 -1.45 7.50 -13.71
C PHE A 205 -2.30 8.42 -12.84
N VAL A 206 -2.25 8.22 -11.54
CA VAL A 206 -2.90 9.07 -10.55
C VAL A 206 -1.85 9.63 -9.58
N GLU A 207 -2.20 10.72 -8.90
CA GLU A 207 -1.34 11.28 -7.87
C GLU A 207 -1.59 10.58 -6.52
N PRO A 208 -0.60 10.59 -5.59
CA PRO A 208 -0.79 10.06 -4.24
C PRO A 208 -2.01 10.67 -3.54
N GLU A 209 -2.31 11.93 -3.80
CA GLU A 209 -3.43 12.68 -3.26
C GLU A 209 -4.78 12.13 -3.72
N ASP A 210 -4.87 11.61 -4.96
CA ASP A 210 -6.09 10.99 -5.48
C ASP A 210 -6.40 9.71 -4.69
N VAL A 211 -5.36 8.92 -4.38
CA VAL A 211 -5.50 7.70 -3.57
C VAL A 211 -5.87 8.06 -2.14
N ALA A 212 -5.22 9.06 -1.55
CA ALA A 212 -5.52 9.55 -0.20
C ALA A 212 -6.96 10.05 -0.09
N ALA A 213 -7.46 10.78 -1.09
CA ALA A 213 -8.84 11.25 -1.13
C ALA A 213 -9.85 10.08 -1.15
N GLU A 214 -9.56 9.01 -1.89
CA GLU A 214 -10.41 7.82 -1.90
C GLU A 214 -10.32 7.04 -0.58
N ILE A 215 -9.15 7.00 0.10
CA ILE A 215 -9.01 6.43 1.44
C ILE A 215 -9.87 7.22 2.44
N VAL A 216 -9.78 8.54 2.48
CA VAL A 216 -10.64 9.37 3.35
C VAL A 216 -12.12 9.15 3.01
N SER A 217 -12.47 9.16 1.73
CA SER A 217 -13.85 8.89 1.29
C SER A 217 -14.38 7.53 1.77
N VAL A 218 -13.53 6.50 1.84
CA VAL A 218 -13.95 5.18 2.30
C VAL A 218 -14.02 5.10 3.83
N LEU A 219 -13.25 5.89 4.54
CA LEU A 219 -13.39 6.02 6.00
C LEU A 219 -14.71 6.72 6.37
N GLU A 220 -15.13 7.71 5.59
CA GLU A 220 -16.42 8.41 5.76
C GLU A 220 -17.60 7.54 5.30
N HIS A 221 -17.45 6.81 4.19
CA HIS A 221 -18.49 5.99 3.57
C HIS A 221 -17.91 4.61 3.24
N PRO A 222 -17.92 3.67 4.19
CA PRO A 222 -17.28 2.37 4.05
C PRO A 222 -17.79 1.57 2.84
N ARG A 223 -16.86 1.03 2.09
CA ARG A 223 -17.08 0.09 0.99
C ARG A 223 -15.85 -0.79 0.81
N PHE A 224 -16.04 -1.99 0.30
CA PHE A 224 -14.94 -2.95 0.15
C PHE A 224 -14.07 -2.63 -1.06
N ASP A 225 -14.64 -2.66 -2.27
CA ASP A 225 -13.90 -2.39 -3.51
C ASP A 225 -13.68 -0.89 -3.72
N VAL A 226 -12.42 -0.47 -3.75
CA VAL A 226 -12.02 0.94 -3.90
C VAL A 226 -11.00 1.09 -5.04
N PRO A 227 -11.43 0.93 -6.31
CA PRO A 227 -10.54 1.19 -7.45
C PRO A 227 -10.23 2.68 -7.56
N VAL A 228 -8.97 3.02 -7.87
CA VAL A 228 -8.54 4.41 -8.06
C VAL A 228 -7.84 4.53 -9.42
N PRO A 229 -8.41 5.28 -10.37
CA PRO A 229 -9.67 6.00 -10.31
C PRO A 229 -10.89 5.06 -10.41
N ARG A 230 -12.05 5.52 -9.92
CA ARG A 230 -13.30 4.74 -9.91
C ARG A 230 -13.74 4.24 -11.29
N SER A 231 -13.41 4.98 -12.35
CA SER A 231 -13.74 4.61 -13.74
C SER A 231 -13.12 3.28 -14.18
N ILE A 232 -11.90 2.99 -13.72
CA ILE A 232 -11.19 1.74 -14.03
C ILE A 232 -11.87 0.54 -13.40
N GLY A 233 -12.44 0.68 -12.20
CA GLY A 233 -13.16 -0.41 -11.53
C GLY A 233 -14.33 -0.93 -12.36
N ARG A 234 -15.10 -0.04 -12.99
CA ARG A 234 -16.20 -0.42 -13.89
C ARG A 234 -15.71 -1.16 -15.13
N LEU A 235 -14.61 -0.68 -15.71
CA LEU A 235 -14.01 -1.32 -16.88
C LEU A 235 -13.55 -2.75 -16.55
N VAL A 236 -12.86 -2.94 -15.42
CA VAL A 236 -12.39 -4.28 -15.00
C VAL A 236 -13.54 -5.21 -14.67
N GLN A 237 -14.62 -4.74 -14.05
CA GLN A 237 -15.82 -5.54 -13.81
C GLN A 237 -16.46 -6.01 -15.13
N VAL A 238 -16.63 -5.12 -16.11
CA VAL A 238 -17.20 -5.47 -17.42
C VAL A 238 -16.27 -6.41 -18.18
N THR A 239 -14.98 -6.15 -18.20
CA THR A 239 -14.03 -7.03 -18.88
C THR A 239 -13.85 -8.37 -18.17
N GLY A 240 -14.08 -8.43 -16.84
CA GLY A 240 -13.95 -9.64 -16.04
C GLY A 240 -14.89 -10.77 -16.46
N VAL A 241 -16.06 -10.47 -17.05
CA VAL A 241 -17.00 -11.47 -17.57
C VAL A 241 -16.67 -11.96 -18.99
N LEU A 242 -15.71 -11.33 -19.66
CA LEU A 242 -15.31 -11.74 -21.01
C LEU A 242 -14.44 -13.00 -20.98
N PRO A 243 -14.50 -13.85 -22.03
CA PRO A 243 -13.57 -14.96 -22.21
C PRO A 243 -12.11 -14.47 -22.19
N ARG A 244 -11.20 -15.34 -21.69
CA ARG A 244 -9.78 -15.00 -21.51
C ARG A 244 -9.14 -14.41 -22.76
N GLY A 245 -9.37 -15.01 -23.94
CA GLY A 245 -8.80 -14.52 -25.20
C GLY A 245 -9.24 -13.09 -25.56
N ALA A 246 -10.50 -12.73 -25.26
CA ALA A 246 -11.00 -11.37 -25.48
C ALA A 246 -10.31 -10.37 -24.54
N ARG A 247 -10.14 -10.73 -23.26
CA ARG A 247 -9.42 -9.89 -22.27
C ARG A 247 -7.97 -9.66 -22.69
N GLU A 248 -7.28 -10.72 -23.14
CA GLU A 248 -5.90 -10.64 -23.63
C GLU A 248 -5.78 -9.78 -24.90
N ALA A 249 -6.75 -9.88 -25.81
CA ALA A 249 -6.78 -9.02 -27.00
C ALA A 249 -6.97 -7.54 -26.65
N ILE A 250 -7.86 -7.24 -25.71
CA ILE A 250 -8.06 -5.89 -25.17
C ILE A 250 -6.77 -5.40 -24.50
N GLY A 251 -6.17 -6.19 -23.62
CA GLY A 251 -4.92 -5.84 -22.94
C GLY A 251 -3.79 -5.49 -23.91
N ARG A 252 -3.62 -6.28 -24.99
CA ARG A 252 -2.65 -5.99 -26.05
C ARG A 252 -2.98 -4.73 -26.84
N ALA A 253 -4.25 -4.49 -27.16
CA ALA A 253 -4.68 -3.28 -27.88
C ALA A 253 -4.35 -2.01 -27.09
N PHE A 254 -4.50 -2.04 -25.76
CA PHE A 254 -4.16 -0.94 -24.85
C PHE A 254 -2.69 -0.95 -24.39
N LYS A 255 -1.86 -1.90 -24.87
CA LYS A 255 -0.45 -2.08 -24.45
C LYS A 255 -0.28 -2.20 -22.92
N ALA A 256 -1.28 -2.73 -22.24
CA ALA A 256 -1.24 -2.95 -20.79
C ALA A 256 -0.12 -3.90 -20.38
N ASP A 257 0.25 -4.82 -21.27
CA ASP A 257 1.38 -5.74 -21.17
C ASP A 257 2.75 -5.03 -21.12
N LYS A 258 2.85 -3.80 -21.63
CA LYS A 258 4.11 -3.04 -21.70
C LYS A 258 4.32 -2.05 -20.56
N VAL A 259 3.31 -1.82 -19.72
CA VAL A 259 3.38 -0.80 -18.65
C VAL A 259 4.48 -1.15 -17.64
N LEU A 260 4.56 -2.39 -17.19
CA LEU A 260 5.59 -2.86 -16.27
C LEU A 260 6.79 -3.47 -17.01
N ALA A 261 6.54 -4.31 -18.03
CA ALA A 261 7.61 -4.98 -18.80
C ALA A 261 8.52 -4.01 -19.58
N GLY A 262 8.06 -2.79 -19.85
CA GLY A 262 8.86 -1.75 -20.52
C GLY A 262 9.46 -0.73 -19.56
N ALA A 263 9.52 -1.00 -18.26
CA ALA A 263 10.07 -0.06 -17.27
C ALA A 263 11.56 0.21 -17.52
N ASP A 264 11.98 1.47 -17.39
CA ASP A 264 13.37 1.87 -17.47
C ASP A 264 14.13 1.46 -16.20
N SER A 265 14.99 0.45 -16.32
CA SER A 265 15.78 -0.09 -15.21
C SER A 265 16.76 0.94 -14.63
N ASN A 266 17.30 1.86 -15.43
CA ASN A 266 18.19 2.90 -14.93
C ASN A 266 17.44 3.91 -14.06
N ALA A 267 16.24 4.33 -14.47
CA ALA A 267 15.41 5.23 -13.68
C ALA A 267 14.91 4.57 -12.38
N ARG A 268 14.79 3.23 -12.35
CA ARG A 268 14.36 2.46 -11.18
C ARG A 268 15.51 2.08 -10.23
N ARG A 269 16.74 2.08 -10.70
CA ARG A 269 17.89 1.52 -9.97
C ARG A 269 17.99 1.99 -8.53
N ALA A 270 17.86 3.30 -8.28
CA ALA A 270 17.94 3.85 -6.93
C ALA A 270 16.81 3.37 -6.02
N TYR A 271 15.59 3.24 -6.55
CA TYR A 271 14.44 2.69 -5.84
C TYR A 271 14.64 1.19 -5.55
N GLU A 272 15.04 0.41 -6.55
CA GLU A 272 15.19 -1.04 -6.43
C GLU A 272 16.31 -1.44 -5.47
N LEU A 273 17.43 -0.72 -5.47
CA LEU A 273 18.50 -0.90 -4.48
C LEU A 273 17.99 -0.64 -3.05
N ARG A 274 17.22 0.44 -2.83
CA ARG A 274 16.62 0.67 -1.50
C ARG A 274 15.64 -0.43 -1.11
N ALA A 275 14.77 -0.84 -2.03
CA ALA A 275 13.78 -1.87 -1.78
C ALA A 275 14.40 -3.25 -1.48
N ALA A 276 15.50 -3.59 -2.14
CA ALA A 276 16.23 -4.84 -1.92
C ALA A 276 17.02 -4.86 -0.62
N HIS A 277 17.60 -3.72 -0.20
CA HIS A 277 18.55 -3.63 0.92
C HIS A 277 18.05 -2.75 2.08
N SER A 278 16.74 -2.48 2.18
CA SER A 278 16.20 -1.69 3.29
C SER A 278 16.38 -2.44 4.62
N GLU A 279 17.42 -2.07 5.36
CA GLU A 279 17.66 -2.51 6.73
C GLU A 279 17.24 -1.41 7.71
N PRO A 280 16.69 -1.78 8.90
CA PRO A 280 16.35 -0.80 9.91
C PRO A 280 17.58 -0.01 10.35
N GLY A 281 17.50 1.32 10.31
CA GLY A 281 18.48 2.21 10.96
C GLY A 281 19.73 2.58 10.17
N LEU A 282 19.84 2.26 8.87
CA LEU A 282 20.94 2.78 8.04
C LEU A 282 20.61 4.17 7.48
N GLU A 283 21.43 5.15 7.83
CA GLU A 283 21.33 6.49 7.25
C GLU A 283 21.56 6.46 5.72
N PRO A 284 20.83 7.23 4.92
CA PRO A 284 20.93 7.21 3.45
C PRO A 284 22.34 7.42 2.88
N GLY A 285 23.23 8.11 3.63
CA GLY A 285 24.62 8.34 3.24
C GLY A 285 25.55 7.14 3.48
N LYS A 286 25.21 6.21 4.36
CA LYS A 286 26.02 5.02 4.65
C LYS A 286 25.69 3.85 3.71
N GLN A 287 24.44 3.74 3.24
CA GLN A 287 24.05 2.75 2.23
C GLN A 287 24.79 2.91 0.91
N ALA A 288 24.96 4.14 0.42
CA ALA A 288 25.67 4.40 -0.84
C ALA A 288 27.16 4.03 -0.76
N LYS A 289 27.78 4.12 0.41
CA LYS A 289 29.19 3.84 0.61
C LYS A 289 29.50 2.35 0.74
N GLN A 290 28.62 1.58 1.40
CA GLN A 290 28.77 0.11 1.49
C GLN A 290 28.57 -0.58 0.13
N LEU A 291 27.69 -0.06 -0.72
CA LEU A 291 27.45 -0.59 -2.06
C LEU A 291 28.58 -0.28 -3.05
N SER A 292 29.35 0.80 -2.82
CA SER A 292 30.54 1.13 -3.63
C SER A 292 31.76 0.30 -3.25
N ASP A 293 31.87 -0.13 -1.99
CA ASP A 293 33.02 -0.84 -1.47
C ASP A 293 32.88 -2.38 -1.57
N GLY A 294 31.64 -2.90 -1.79
CA GLY A 294 31.34 -4.33 -1.97
C GLY A 294 31.50 -4.89 -3.39
N SER A 295 31.88 -4.07 -4.37
CA SER A 295 32.05 -4.50 -5.78
C SER A 295 33.52 -4.74 -6.19
N SER A 296 34.42 -4.94 -5.22
CA SER A 296 35.83 -5.23 -5.48
C SER A 296 36.24 -6.48 -4.67
N ASP A 297 35.70 -7.65 -5.08
CA ASP A 297 36.35 -8.97 -4.84
C ASP A 297 35.84 -9.97 -5.90
#